data_4b20de94520a7ad87bb454dd16f6762e
#
_entry.id   4b20de94520a7ad87bb454dd16f6762e
#
_cell.length_a   1.000
_cell.length_b   1.000
_cell.length_c   1.000
_cell.angle_alpha   90.00
_cell.angle_beta   90.00
_cell.angle_gamma   90.00
#
_symmetry.space_group_name_H-M   'P 1'
#
loop_
_entity.id
_entity.type
_entity.pdbx_description
1 polymer ?
#
loop_
_entity_poly.entity_id
_entity_poly.type
_entity_poly.pdbx_seq_one_letter_code
_entity_poly.pdbx_strand_id
1 'polypeptide(L)'
;MDKRVLRERMRRKKRQMMIRHYTKIGLSVVGLILAIVFTVRGIIVPIAHRIAGGGSKSTVQAQAETEEEVQTNSDAAVRQPLKGKSDTDKITTMTAGWHEDANGKWYQNADGTYFANGFQDIDGVTYSFDENGYIQTGWVTKGVKDYYFNDDGSYDPSQVRPMLALTFDDGPGQYTDELLDCLEENNAHATFFMLGQNVSAYPDAPKRMLEIGCEIGSHSWDHTQLTTIDIDAVAKQFSDTDDALMQACGQTSSVARAPYGDGNTDIYNTVNKPFFMWSLDTEDWKLMDADGDYNAVMNVDLTD
;
A
#
# COMPACT_ATOMS: atom_id res chain seq x y z
N MET A 1 -24.26 -36.08 30.85
CA MET A 1 -23.43 -34.89 30.47
C MET A 1 -24.08 -34.24 29.26
N ASP A 2 -24.52 -33.01 29.40
CA ASP A 2 -25.34 -32.33 28.39
C ASP A 2 -24.53 -32.16 27.09
N LYS A 3 -25.12 -32.56 25.96
CA LYS A 3 -24.50 -32.47 24.61
C LYS A 3 -24.09 -31.03 24.24
N ARG A 4 -24.74 -30.01 24.82
CA ARG A 4 -24.37 -28.60 24.65
C ARG A 4 -23.04 -28.31 25.32
N VAL A 5 -22.82 -28.75 26.57
CA VAL A 5 -21.58 -28.56 27.33
C VAL A 5 -20.40 -29.25 26.67
N LEU A 6 -20.64 -30.44 26.08
CA LEU A 6 -19.61 -31.18 25.36
C LEU A 6 -19.21 -30.47 24.06
N ARG A 7 -20.18 -29.92 23.31
CA ARG A 7 -19.91 -29.13 22.09
C ARG A 7 -19.14 -27.82 22.40
N GLU A 8 -19.50 -27.14 23.50
CA GLU A 8 -18.75 -25.95 23.92
C GLU A 8 -17.32 -26.27 24.37
N ARG A 9 -17.12 -27.36 25.11
CA ARG A 9 -15.76 -27.81 25.49
C ARG A 9 -14.94 -28.21 24.26
N MET A 10 -15.54 -28.86 23.29
CA MET A 10 -14.84 -29.20 22.03
C MET A 10 -14.53 -27.95 21.19
N ARG A 11 -15.44 -26.97 21.13
CA ARG A 11 -15.18 -25.68 20.48
C ARG A 11 -14.04 -24.92 21.17
N ARG A 12 -14.04 -24.87 22.53
CA ARG A 12 -12.95 -24.22 23.30
C ARG A 12 -11.60 -24.94 23.11
N LYS A 13 -11.58 -26.29 23.10
CA LYS A 13 -10.35 -27.04 22.82
C LYS A 13 -9.86 -26.87 21.38
N LYS A 14 -10.79 -26.86 20.41
CA LYS A 14 -10.44 -26.61 19.00
C LYS A 14 -9.93 -25.18 18.81
N ARG A 15 -10.55 -24.20 19.47
CA ARG A 15 -10.10 -22.80 19.50
C ARG A 15 -8.72 -22.64 20.17
N GLN A 16 -8.46 -23.33 21.28
CA GLN A 16 -7.15 -23.32 21.95
C GLN A 16 -6.06 -24.05 21.18
N MET A 17 -6.37 -25.14 20.46
CA MET A 17 -5.41 -25.78 19.56
C MET A 17 -5.16 -24.94 18.31
N MET A 18 -6.16 -24.30 17.76
CA MET A 18 -6.00 -23.33 16.68
C MET A 18 -5.17 -22.15 17.15
N ILE A 19 -5.46 -21.53 18.28
CA ILE A 19 -4.66 -20.43 18.84
C ILE A 19 -3.21 -20.84 19.04
N ARG A 20 -2.91 -22.06 19.49
CA ARG A 20 -1.51 -22.57 19.64
C ARG A 20 -0.84 -22.88 18.29
N HIS A 21 -1.57 -23.31 17.30
CA HIS A 21 -1.03 -23.56 15.96
C HIS A 21 -0.83 -22.23 15.20
N TYR A 22 -1.80 -21.33 15.32
CA TYR A 22 -1.81 -20.01 14.68
C TYR A 22 -1.01 -18.92 15.42
N THR A 23 -0.70 -19.06 16.72
CA THR A 23 0.32 -18.19 17.34
C THR A 23 1.72 -18.42 16.75
N LYS A 24 2.00 -19.57 16.15
CA LYS A 24 3.25 -19.77 15.41
C LYS A 24 3.14 -19.20 13.99
N ILE A 25 2.05 -19.44 13.28
CA ILE A 25 1.82 -18.93 11.90
C ILE A 25 1.47 -17.44 11.95
N GLY A 26 0.58 -17.02 12.83
CA GLY A 26 0.20 -15.61 13.00
C GLY A 26 1.33 -14.72 13.51
N LEU A 27 2.28 -15.24 14.31
CA LEU A 27 3.48 -14.48 14.68
C LEU A 27 4.42 -14.28 13.48
N SER A 28 4.44 -15.18 12.49
CA SER A 28 5.23 -14.97 11.27
C SER A 28 4.56 -13.96 10.33
N VAL A 29 3.25 -14.08 10.09
CA VAL A 29 2.49 -13.14 9.24
C VAL A 29 2.33 -11.78 9.92
N VAL A 30 2.01 -11.73 11.20
CA VAL A 30 1.97 -10.49 12.00
C VAL A 30 3.38 -9.90 12.15
N GLY A 31 4.42 -10.73 12.28
CA GLY A 31 5.82 -10.30 12.25
C GLY A 31 6.18 -9.66 10.90
N LEU A 32 5.74 -10.25 9.78
CA LEU A 32 5.90 -9.71 8.44
C LEU A 32 5.17 -8.36 8.29
N ILE A 33 3.89 -8.30 8.65
CA ILE A 33 3.10 -7.07 8.56
C ILE A 33 3.62 -6.01 9.53
N LEU A 34 4.01 -6.36 10.75
CA LEU A 34 4.62 -5.43 11.71
C LEU A 34 6.00 -4.94 11.24
N ALA A 35 6.84 -5.80 10.66
CA ALA A 35 8.12 -5.36 10.07
C ALA A 35 7.87 -4.40 8.90
N ILE A 36 6.90 -4.69 8.04
CA ILE A 36 6.48 -3.83 6.93
C ILE A 36 5.88 -2.51 7.45
N VAL A 37 5.02 -2.54 8.47
CA VAL A 37 4.39 -1.35 9.07
C VAL A 37 5.39 -0.47 9.81
N PHE A 38 6.40 -1.06 10.45
CA PHE A 38 7.49 -0.29 11.08
C PHE A 38 8.46 0.33 10.08
N THR A 39 8.67 -0.30 8.92
CA THR A 39 9.49 0.25 7.82
C THR A 39 8.68 1.09 6.83
N VAL A 40 7.37 0.86 6.71
CA VAL A 40 6.50 1.50 5.74
C VAL A 40 5.26 2.08 6.44
N ARG A 41 5.39 3.24 7.09
CA ARG A 41 4.24 4.10 7.32
C ARG A 41 3.81 4.68 5.97
N GLY A 42 3.04 3.93 5.19
CA GLY A 42 2.75 4.35 3.85
C GLY A 42 1.42 3.89 3.30
N ILE A 43 0.80 4.83 2.67
CA ILE A 43 -0.37 4.71 1.83
C ILE A 43 0.00 3.80 0.65
N ILE A 44 -0.74 2.70 0.48
CA ILE A 44 -0.68 1.90 -0.75
C ILE A 44 -1.40 2.71 -1.82
N VAL A 45 -0.65 3.24 -2.78
CA VAL A 45 -1.22 3.85 -3.98
C VAL A 45 -1.16 2.78 -5.08
N PRO A 46 -2.27 2.35 -5.66
CA PRO A 46 -2.23 1.44 -6.80
C PRO A 46 -1.55 2.15 -7.98
N ILE A 47 -0.40 1.65 -8.41
CA ILE A 47 0.29 2.14 -9.61
C ILE A 47 -0.34 1.43 -10.81
N ALA A 48 -1.32 2.05 -11.43
CA ALA A 48 -1.85 1.60 -12.71
C ALA A 48 -0.93 2.05 -13.84
N HIS A 49 -0.02 1.20 -14.30
CA HIS A 49 0.65 1.41 -15.58
C HIS A 49 -0.30 1.04 -16.72
N ARG A 50 -0.82 2.05 -17.38
CA ARG A 50 -1.63 1.90 -18.59
C ARG A 50 -0.70 1.56 -19.77
N ILE A 51 -0.65 0.30 -20.19
CA ILE A 51 -0.03 -0.06 -21.46
C ILE A 51 -1.05 0.25 -22.56
N ALA A 52 -0.86 1.36 -23.26
CA ALA A 52 -1.63 1.69 -24.45
C ALA A 52 -1.08 0.86 -25.61
N GLY A 53 -1.80 -0.18 -26.02
CA GLY A 53 -1.55 -0.87 -27.28
C GLY A 53 -2.05 -0.02 -28.45
N GLY A 54 -1.15 0.41 -29.32
CA GLY A 54 -1.47 1.03 -30.59
C GLY A 54 -0.28 0.89 -31.52
N GLY A 55 -0.38 0.01 -32.51
CA GLY A 55 0.68 -0.21 -33.47
C GLY A 55 0.95 1.00 -34.33
N SER A 56 2.10 1.56 -34.22
CA SER A 56 2.78 2.28 -35.29
C SER A 56 4.28 2.20 -35.02
N LYS A 57 5.02 1.75 -36.02
CA LYS A 57 6.46 1.79 -36.00
C LYS A 57 6.92 3.24 -35.93
N SER A 58 7.22 3.71 -34.76
CA SER A 58 8.06 4.89 -34.57
C SER A 58 9.17 4.46 -33.64
N THR A 59 10.39 4.62 -34.13
CA THR A 59 11.62 4.52 -33.37
C THR A 59 11.51 5.50 -32.21
N VAL A 60 11.09 5.02 -31.05
CA VAL A 60 11.19 5.79 -29.80
C VAL A 60 12.65 5.65 -29.40
N GLN A 61 13.44 6.64 -29.78
CA GLN A 61 14.63 6.96 -29.01
C GLN A 61 14.15 7.07 -27.55
N ALA A 62 14.74 6.26 -26.70
CA ALA A 62 14.70 6.50 -25.28
C ALA A 62 15.22 7.92 -25.06
N GLN A 63 14.33 8.89 -25.02
CA GLN A 63 14.61 10.11 -24.31
C GLN A 63 14.71 9.67 -22.86
N ALA A 64 15.92 9.70 -22.33
CA ALA A 64 16.13 9.81 -20.91
C ALA A 64 15.09 10.83 -20.43
N GLU A 65 14.18 10.39 -19.57
CA GLU A 65 13.40 11.33 -18.80
C GLU A 65 14.44 12.17 -18.09
N THR A 66 14.59 13.39 -18.59
CA THR A 66 15.33 14.41 -17.87
C THR A 66 14.67 14.43 -16.50
N GLU A 67 15.46 14.12 -15.47
CA GLU A 67 15.13 14.43 -14.10
C GLU A 67 14.45 15.81 -14.14
N GLU A 68 13.13 15.84 -13.97
CA GLU A 68 12.43 17.07 -13.72
C GLU A 68 13.07 17.56 -12.42
N GLU A 69 13.96 18.50 -12.52
CA GLU A 69 14.47 19.23 -11.37
C GLU A 69 13.26 19.54 -10.52
N VAL A 70 13.17 18.89 -9.35
CA VAL A 70 12.12 19.16 -8.38
C VAL A 70 12.29 20.62 -8.06
N GLN A 71 11.58 21.49 -8.77
CA GLN A 71 11.40 22.86 -8.33
C GLN A 71 10.66 22.78 -7.02
N THR A 72 11.41 22.70 -5.93
CA THR A 72 10.92 22.92 -4.58
C THR A 72 10.49 24.38 -4.53
N ASN A 73 9.33 24.67 -5.09
CA ASN A 73 8.74 25.99 -4.92
C ASN A 73 8.43 26.13 -3.44
N SER A 74 9.06 27.12 -2.82
CA SER A 74 8.77 27.50 -1.45
C SER A 74 7.28 27.82 -1.33
N ASP A 75 6.54 26.96 -0.64
CA ASP A 75 5.10 27.06 -0.48
C ASP A 75 4.65 27.09 0.99
N ALA A 76 5.62 27.13 1.91
CA ALA A 76 5.31 27.27 3.32
C ALA A 76 4.56 28.60 3.57
N ALA A 77 3.48 28.51 4.32
CA ALA A 77 2.75 29.70 4.74
C ALA A 77 3.61 30.52 5.71
N VAL A 78 3.68 31.84 5.48
CA VAL A 78 4.30 32.77 6.44
C VAL A 78 3.29 33.08 7.54
N ARG A 79 3.63 32.73 8.77
CA ARG A 79 2.78 32.93 9.95
C ARG A 79 3.25 34.20 10.74
N GLN A 80 2.26 34.89 11.29
CA GLN A 80 2.53 35.96 12.27
C GLN A 80 3.08 35.33 13.55
N PRO A 81 3.90 36.12 14.34
CA PRO A 81 4.38 35.62 15.61
C PRO A 81 3.26 35.12 16.49
N LEU A 82 3.47 33.98 17.16
CA LEU A 82 2.48 33.34 18.04
C LEU A 82 2.11 34.32 19.16
N LYS A 83 1.00 35.03 19.01
CA LYS A 83 0.37 35.76 20.11
C LYS A 83 -0.36 34.77 21.00
N GLY A 84 0.24 34.40 22.14
CA GLY A 84 -0.49 33.88 23.25
C GLY A 84 -0.34 32.41 23.54
N LYS A 85 0.81 31.99 24.03
CA LYS A 85 0.91 31.13 25.20
C LYS A 85 1.84 31.83 26.19
N SER A 86 1.26 32.48 27.14
CA SER A 86 1.73 32.95 28.45
C SER A 86 3.24 32.85 28.77
N ASP A 87 4.09 33.49 27.95
CA ASP A 87 5.42 33.97 28.30
C ASP A 87 5.67 35.19 27.43
N THR A 88 4.94 36.26 27.74
CA THR A 88 4.86 37.49 26.93
C THR A 88 6.16 38.29 26.88
N ASP A 89 7.21 37.89 27.57
CA ASP A 89 8.45 38.66 27.68
C ASP A 89 9.62 38.10 26.83
N LYS A 90 9.46 36.95 26.15
CA LYS A 90 10.55 36.36 25.35
C LYS A 90 10.46 36.53 23.84
N ILE A 91 9.29 36.81 23.30
CA ILE A 91 9.06 36.81 21.84
C ILE A 91 9.52 38.10 21.16
N THR A 92 9.71 39.19 21.89
CA THR A 92 10.09 40.51 21.34
C THR A 92 11.58 40.70 21.09
N THR A 93 12.43 39.72 21.41
CA THR A 93 13.90 39.81 21.29
C THR A 93 14.55 38.64 20.53
N MET A 94 13.80 37.76 19.93
CA MET A 94 14.39 36.68 19.11
C MET A 94 14.95 37.27 17.82
N THR A 95 16.21 36.94 17.53
CA THR A 95 16.87 37.32 16.27
C THR A 95 16.38 36.43 15.14
N ALA A 96 16.37 36.94 13.90
CA ALA A 96 16.13 36.12 12.72
C ALA A 96 17.09 34.93 12.68
N GLY A 97 16.60 33.79 12.22
CA GLY A 97 17.38 32.58 12.11
C GLY A 97 16.71 31.35 12.75
N TRP A 98 17.50 30.31 12.93
CA TRP A 98 17.04 29.04 13.52
C TRP A 98 16.91 29.16 15.04
N HIS A 99 15.82 28.58 15.54
CA HIS A 99 15.48 28.46 16.95
C HIS A 99 15.09 27.05 17.27
N GLU A 100 15.18 26.64 18.53
CA GLU A 100 14.78 25.31 19.01
C GLU A 100 14.18 25.44 20.41
N ASP A 101 13.12 24.68 20.66
CA ASP A 101 12.47 24.55 21.96
C ASP A 101 12.09 23.08 22.25
N ALA A 102 11.31 22.84 23.30
CA ALA A 102 10.88 21.49 23.68
C ALA A 102 9.99 20.79 22.63
N ASN A 103 9.43 21.51 21.66
CA ASN A 103 8.55 20.97 20.63
C ASN A 103 9.26 20.74 19.30
N GLY A 104 10.45 21.35 19.10
CA GLY A 104 11.23 21.18 17.88
C GLY A 104 11.97 22.43 17.43
N LYS A 105 12.48 22.37 16.22
CA LYS A 105 13.28 23.40 15.57
C LYS A 105 12.42 24.17 14.58
N TRP A 106 12.57 25.49 14.53
CA TRP A 106 11.82 26.38 13.66
C TRP A 106 12.66 27.56 13.18
N TYR A 107 12.18 28.26 12.14
CA TYR A 107 12.91 29.41 11.56
C TYR A 107 12.13 30.70 11.68
N GLN A 108 12.76 31.74 12.24
CA GLN A 108 12.20 33.10 12.34
C GLN A 108 12.77 34.00 11.26
N ASN A 109 11.90 34.70 10.55
CA ASN A 109 12.26 35.73 9.60
C ASN A 109 12.68 37.03 10.31
N ALA A 110 13.37 37.92 9.59
CA ALA A 110 13.83 39.19 10.13
C ALA A 110 12.70 40.15 10.59
N ASP A 111 11.48 39.96 10.06
CA ASP A 111 10.27 40.69 10.44
C ASP A 111 9.51 40.06 11.62
N GLY A 112 10.05 38.99 12.20
CA GLY A 112 9.46 38.26 13.30
C GLY A 112 8.42 37.20 12.90
N THR A 113 8.11 37.07 11.62
CA THR A 113 7.25 35.99 11.11
C THR A 113 8.00 34.66 11.08
N TYR A 114 7.28 33.51 10.86
CA TYR A 114 7.89 32.21 10.75
C TYR A 114 7.17 31.37 9.68
N PHE A 115 7.85 30.34 9.15
CA PHE A 115 7.28 29.43 8.15
C PHE A 115 6.45 28.35 8.82
N ALA A 116 5.37 27.92 8.15
CA ALA A 116 4.52 26.80 8.58
C ALA A 116 3.80 26.15 7.40
N ASN A 117 3.46 24.88 7.57
CA ASN A 117 2.58 24.12 6.70
C ASN A 117 3.02 24.10 5.23
N GLY A 118 4.26 23.68 4.97
CA GLY A 118 4.78 23.53 3.62
C GLY A 118 6.30 23.52 3.53
N PHE A 119 6.82 23.60 2.32
CA PHE A 119 8.25 23.58 2.04
C PHE A 119 8.81 24.99 1.92
N GLN A 120 10.03 25.18 2.40
CA GLN A 120 10.73 26.45 2.30
C GLN A 120 12.22 26.24 2.09
N ASP A 121 12.78 26.98 1.13
CA ASP A 121 14.22 27.04 0.92
C ASP A 121 14.84 28.10 1.83
N ILE A 122 15.83 27.69 2.60
CA ILE A 122 16.59 28.56 3.51
C ILE A 122 18.07 28.28 3.25
N ASP A 123 18.79 29.31 2.80
CA ASP A 123 20.23 29.22 2.47
C ASP A 123 20.57 28.12 1.45
N GLY A 124 19.66 27.85 0.49
CA GLY A 124 19.83 26.84 -0.55
C GLY A 124 19.54 25.40 -0.12
N VAL A 125 18.93 25.22 1.05
CA VAL A 125 18.47 23.93 1.58
C VAL A 125 16.97 23.97 1.77
N THR A 126 16.26 22.97 1.26
CA THR A 126 14.81 22.83 1.42
C THR A 126 14.49 22.16 2.75
N TYR A 127 13.54 22.74 3.48
CA TYR A 127 12.97 22.23 4.73
C TYR A 127 11.46 22.08 4.61
N SER A 128 10.89 21.12 5.34
CA SER A 128 9.44 20.99 5.52
C SER A 128 9.02 21.48 6.89
N PHE A 129 7.97 22.31 6.94
CA PHE A 129 7.41 22.85 8.18
C PHE A 129 6.00 22.28 8.41
N ASP A 130 5.71 21.85 9.63
CA ASP A 130 4.38 21.43 10.03
C ASP A 130 3.42 22.63 10.20
N GLU A 131 2.18 22.37 10.58
CA GLU A 131 1.16 23.42 10.80
C GLU A 131 1.50 24.39 11.93
N ASN A 132 2.36 23.97 12.87
CA ASN A 132 2.80 24.75 14.02
C ASN A 132 4.11 25.51 13.74
N GLY A 133 4.76 25.26 12.60
CA GLY A 133 5.98 25.91 12.18
C GLY A 133 7.27 25.19 12.59
N TYR A 134 7.19 23.95 13.06
CA TYR A 134 8.38 23.15 13.35
C TYR A 134 8.81 22.35 12.14
N ILE A 135 10.13 22.19 11.95
CA ILE A 135 10.63 21.34 10.87
C ILE A 135 10.16 19.89 11.05
N GLN A 136 9.88 19.26 9.91
CA GLN A 136 9.58 17.83 9.84
C GLN A 136 10.83 17.06 9.42
N THR A 137 11.01 15.84 9.94
CA THR A 137 12.09 14.91 9.59
C THR A 137 11.51 13.57 9.15
N GLY A 138 12.29 12.74 8.45
CA GLY A 138 11.82 11.51 7.87
C GLY A 138 10.93 11.74 6.65
N TRP A 139 10.02 10.82 6.39
CA TRP A 139 9.15 10.88 5.22
C TRP A 139 7.99 11.85 5.42
N VAL A 140 7.85 12.79 4.48
CA VAL A 140 6.73 13.75 4.39
C VAL A 140 6.03 13.57 3.06
N THR A 141 4.75 13.22 3.08
CA THR A 141 3.93 13.06 1.88
C THR A 141 3.26 14.39 1.53
N LYS A 142 3.40 14.82 0.28
CA LYS A 142 2.72 16.00 -0.26
C LYS A 142 2.06 15.67 -1.59
N GLY A 143 0.74 15.68 -1.61
CA GLY A 143 -0.02 15.18 -2.74
C GLY A 143 0.22 13.67 -2.95
N VAL A 144 0.79 13.31 -4.09
CA VAL A 144 1.12 11.92 -4.44
C VAL A 144 2.62 11.60 -4.34
N LYS A 145 3.43 12.56 -3.87
CA LYS A 145 4.89 12.41 -3.77
C LYS A 145 5.33 12.34 -2.32
N ASP A 146 6.31 11.49 -2.07
CA ASP A 146 7.01 11.38 -0.79
C ASP A 146 8.37 12.09 -0.89
N TYR A 147 8.72 12.79 0.18
CA TYR A 147 9.96 13.55 0.32
C TYR A 147 10.63 13.12 1.61
N TYR A 148 11.93 12.91 1.59
CA TYR A 148 12.67 12.53 2.79
C TYR A 148 13.47 13.71 3.33
N PHE A 149 13.34 13.97 4.62
CA PHE A 149 14.09 15.00 5.33
C PHE A 149 14.97 14.36 6.39
N ASN A 150 16.26 14.66 6.35
CA ASN A 150 17.25 14.17 7.30
C ASN A 150 16.92 14.60 8.75
N ASP A 151 17.65 14.07 9.73
CA ASP A 151 17.44 14.43 11.15
C ASP A 151 17.67 15.92 11.44
N ASP A 152 18.47 16.60 10.63
CA ASP A 152 18.66 18.05 10.70
C ASP A 152 17.55 18.86 10.00
N GLY A 153 16.59 18.18 9.35
CA GLY A 153 15.47 18.73 8.60
C GLY A 153 15.77 19.06 7.14
N SER A 154 16.98 18.81 6.64
CA SER A 154 17.32 19.04 5.23
C SER A 154 16.69 18.01 4.31
N TYR A 155 16.16 18.45 3.16
CA TYR A 155 15.63 17.56 2.13
C TYR A 155 16.75 16.72 1.50
N ASP A 156 16.55 15.40 1.41
CA ASP A 156 17.44 14.45 0.73
C ASP A 156 16.71 13.82 -0.46
N PRO A 157 16.96 14.29 -1.70
CA PRO A 157 16.33 13.75 -2.91
C PRO A 157 16.84 12.35 -3.29
N SER A 158 17.91 11.86 -2.69
CA SER A 158 18.47 10.54 -2.99
C SER A 158 17.72 9.39 -2.31
N GLN A 159 16.87 9.72 -1.35
CA GLN A 159 16.10 8.70 -0.65
C GLN A 159 14.89 8.26 -1.46
N VAL A 160 14.77 6.97 -1.68
CA VAL A 160 13.61 6.31 -2.28
C VAL A 160 12.82 5.64 -1.16
N ARG A 161 11.52 5.94 -1.08
CA ARG A 161 10.67 5.29 -0.09
C ARG A 161 10.44 3.84 -0.48
N PRO A 162 10.82 2.86 0.35
CA PRO A 162 10.49 1.48 0.09
C PRO A 162 8.98 1.29 0.01
N MET A 163 8.51 0.64 -1.05
CA MET A 163 7.08 0.34 -1.24
C MET A 163 6.90 -1.16 -1.44
N LEU A 164 5.85 -1.70 -0.84
CA LEU A 164 5.44 -3.07 -1.02
C LEU A 164 3.95 -3.12 -1.33
N ALA A 165 3.58 -3.72 -2.46
CA ALA A 165 2.21 -4.04 -2.80
C ALA A 165 1.94 -5.52 -2.49
N LEU A 166 1.08 -5.78 -1.50
CA LEU A 166 0.65 -7.13 -1.18
C LEU A 166 -0.45 -7.57 -2.17
N THR A 167 -0.30 -8.75 -2.73
CA THR A 167 -1.33 -9.36 -3.57
C THR A 167 -1.60 -10.80 -3.16
N PHE A 168 -2.85 -11.22 -3.22
CA PHE A 168 -3.27 -12.58 -2.89
C PHE A 168 -4.13 -13.14 -4.02
N ASP A 169 -3.75 -14.30 -4.52
CA ASP A 169 -4.42 -15.00 -5.60
C ASP A 169 -5.32 -16.13 -5.07
N ASP A 170 -6.18 -16.69 -5.92
CA ASP A 170 -7.01 -17.88 -5.71
C ASP A 170 -8.10 -17.80 -4.64
N GLY A 171 -8.19 -16.69 -3.90
CA GLY A 171 -9.24 -16.48 -2.90
C GLY A 171 -10.64 -16.24 -3.51
N PRO A 172 -11.62 -15.97 -2.67
CA PRO A 172 -11.62 -16.13 -1.21
C PRO A 172 -11.67 -17.61 -0.78
N GLY A 173 -11.22 -17.87 0.45
CA GLY A 173 -11.19 -19.21 1.01
C GLY A 173 -11.48 -19.24 2.52
N GLN A 174 -11.30 -20.39 3.14
CA GLN A 174 -11.63 -20.59 4.56
C GLN A 174 -10.81 -19.74 5.54
N TYR A 175 -9.68 -19.20 5.10
CA TYR A 175 -8.78 -18.36 5.93
C TYR A 175 -8.81 -16.88 5.55
N THR A 176 -9.68 -16.51 4.62
CA THR A 176 -9.74 -15.12 4.13
C THR A 176 -10.14 -14.16 5.25
N ASP A 177 -11.06 -14.54 6.12
CA ASP A 177 -11.49 -13.67 7.24
C ASP A 177 -10.34 -13.40 8.21
N GLU A 178 -9.53 -14.40 8.55
CA GLU A 178 -8.37 -14.23 9.43
C GLU A 178 -7.29 -13.33 8.77
N LEU A 179 -7.12 -13.45 7.46
CA LEU A 179 -6.22 -12.55 6.71
C LEU A 179 -6.73 -11.11 6.71
N LEU A 180 -8.03 -10.91 6.50
CA LEU A 180 -8.65 -9.58 6.55
C LEU A 180 -8.59 -8.96 7.95
N ASP A 181 -8.78 -9.76 9.02
CA ASP A 181 -8.57 -9.31 10.40
C ASP A 181 -7.13 -8.80 10.58
N CYS A 182 -6.15 -9.54 10.10
CA CYS A 182 -4.74 -9.17 10.19
C CYS A 182 -4.41 -7.89 9.44
N LEU A 183 -4.94 -7.71 8.22
CA LEU A 183 -4.75 -6.48 7.43
C LEU A 183 -5.38 -5.26 8.13
N GLU A 184 -6.62 -5.41 8.63
CA GLU A 184 -7.36 -4.36 9.33
C GLU A 184 -6.66 -3.94 10.62
N GLU A 185 -6.23 -4.90 11.47
CA GLU A 185 -5.49 -4.64 12.71
C GLU A 185 -4.18 -3.87 12.49
N ASN A 186 -3.55 -4.05 11.32
CA ASN A 186 -2.30 -3.39 10.97
C ASN A 186 -2.48 -2.19 10.02
N ASN A 187 -3.71 -1.78 9.74
CA ASN A 187 -4.04 -0.72 8.77
C ASN A 187 -3.30 -0.92 7.44
N ALA A 188 -3.23 -2.18 6.99
CA ALA A 188 -2.60 -2.59 5.75
C ALA A 188 -3.67 -2.90 4.70
N HIS A 189 -3.33 -2.70 3.43
CA HIS A 189 -4.21 -2.96 2.29
C HIS A 189 -3.53 -3.94 1.33
N ALA A 190 -4.35 -4.65 0.55
CA ALA A 190 -3.88 -5.60 -0.44
C ALA A 190 -4.79 -5.60 -1.66
N THR A 191 -4.30 -6.18 -2.77
CA THR A 191 -5.14 -6.51 -3.92
C THR A 191 -5.42 -8.01 -3.91
N PHE A 192 -6.69 -8.39 -4.00
CA PHE A 192 -7.12 -9.77 -4.02
C PHE A 192 -7.54 -10.17 -5.44
N PHE A 193 -6.76 -11.01 -6.12
CA PHE A 193 -7.13 -11.58 -7.41
C PHE A 193 -7.93 -12.87 -7.17
N MET A 194 -9.24 -12.75 -7.26
CA MET A 194 -10.18 -13.79 -6.83
C MET A 194 -10.64 -14.68 -7.98
N LEU A 195 -10.88 -15.97 -7.68
CA LEU A 195 -11.59 -16.89 -8.57
C LEU A 195 -13.10 -16.69 -8.43
N GLY A 196 -13.81 -16.52 -9.54
CA GLY A 196 -15.27 -16.29 -9.52
C GLY A 196 -16.06 -17.39 -8.82
N GLN A 197 -15.68 -18.66 -8.99
CA GLN A 197 -16.29 -19.78 -8.27
C GLN A 197 -16.14 -19.65 -6.74
N ASN A 198 -15.00 -19.13 -6.28
CA ASN A 198 -14.74 -18.95 -4.85
C ASN A 198 -15.49 -17.72 -4.30
N VAL A 199 -15.64 -16.65 -5.10
CA VAL A 199 -16.53 -15.52 -4.76
C VAL A 199 -17.96 -16.02 -4.52
N SER A 200 -18.47 -16.91 -5.38
CA SER A 200 -19.79 -17.52 -5.21
C SER A 200 -19.91 -18.37 -3.94
N ALA A 201 -18.82 -18.99 -3.51
CA ALA A 201 -18.78 -19.81 -2.29
C ALA A 201 -18.63 -19.00 -0.99
N TYR A 202 -18.00 -17.82 -1.07
CA TYR A 202 -17.69 -16.91 0.05
C TYR A 202 -18.13 -15.46 -0.27
N PRO A 203 -19.41 -15.19 -0.47
CA PRO A 203 -19.90 -13.91 -1.02
C PRO A 203 -19.70 -12.71 -0.09
N ASP A 204 -19.50 -12.92 1.21
CA ASP A 204 -19.29 -11.84 2.17
C ASP A 204 -17.86 -11.27 2.12
N ALA A 205 -16.88 -12.06 1.66
CA ALA A 205 -15.48 -11.68 1.67
C ALA A 205 -15.15 -10.47 0.76
N PRO A 206 -15.60 -10.38 -0.50
CA PRO A 206 -15.31 -9.22 -1.34
C PRO A 206 -15.85 -7.92 -0.78
N LYS A 207 -17.02 -7.95 -0.14
CA LYS A 207 -17.61 -6.78 0.51
C LYS A 207 -16.72 -6.29 1.64
N ARG A 208 -16.26 -7.20 2.51
CA ARG A 208 -15.37 -6.86 3.61
C ARG A 208 -14.01 -6.33 3.12
N MET A 209 -13.46 -6.92 2.05
CA MET A 209 -12.23 -6.41 1.41
C MET A 209 -12.36 -4.93 1.05
N LEU A 210 -13.47 -4.54 0.41
CA LEU A 210 -13.74 -3.14 0.07
C LEU A 210 -13.93 -2.25 1.30
N GLU A 211 -14.62 -2.73 2.34
CA GLU A 211 -14.88 -1.99 3.58
C GLU A 211 -13.58 -1.62 4.31
N ILE A 212 -12.56 -2.47 4.27
CA ILE A 212 -11.24 -2.20 4.86
C ILE A 212 -10.25 -1.55 3.87
N GLY A 213 -10.71 -1.13 2.68
CA GLY A 213 -9.89 -0.38 1.71
C GLY A 213 -8.99 -1.25 0.82
N CYS A 214 -9.22 -2.56 0.75
CA CYS A 214 -8.52 -3.44 -0.18
C CYS A 214 -9.08 -3.32 -1.60
N GLU A 215 -8.28 -3.66 -2.60
CA GLU A 215 -8.68 -3.72 -3.99
C GLU A 215 -9.13 -5.13 -4.37
N ILE A 216 -10.18 -5.21 -5.21
CA ILE A 216 -10.69 -6.47 -5.75
C ILE A 216 -10.30 -6.62 -7.22
N GLY A 217 -9.63 -7.73 -7.53
CA GLY A 217 -9.19 -8.14 -8.85
C GLY A 217 -9.81 -9.48 -9.27
N SER A 218 -9.70 -9.80 -10.56
CA SER A 218 -10.14 -11.08 -11.12
C SER A 218 -8.96 -11.97 -11.46
N HIS A 219 -9.05 -13.26 -11.06
CA HIS A 219 -8.10 -14.31 -11.41
C HIS A 219 -8.73 -15.38 -12.29
N SER A 220 -9.67 -15.02 -13.17
CA SER A 220 -10.56 -15.89 -13.92
C SER A 220 -11.67 -16.53 -13.07
N TRP A 221 -12.49 -17.40 -13.69
CA TRP A 221 -13.56 -18.10 -12.97
C TRP A 221 -13.06 -19.29 -12.14
N ASP A 222 -12.23 -20.14 -12.76
CA ASP A 222 -11.87 -21.47 -12.21
C ASP A 222 -10.37 -21.80 -12.30
N HIS A 223 -9.52 -20.79 -12.52
CA HIS A 223 -8.07 -20.93 -12.67
C HIS A 223 -7.63 -21.70 -13.94
N THR A 224 -8.48 -21.77 -14.99
CA THR A 224 -8.07 -22.37 -16.25
C THR A 224 -6.93 -21.60 -16.90
N GLN A 225 -5.93 -22.30 -17.46
CA GLN A 225 -4.82 -21.69 -18.22
C GLN A 225 -5.37 -21.05 -19.50
N LEU A 226 -5.37 -19.72 -19.54
CA LEU A 226 -6.09 -18.92 -20.55
C LEU A 226 -5.59 -19.12 -21.97
N THR A 227 -4.30 -19.43 -22.14
CA THR A 227 -3.68 -19.67 -23.45
C THR A 227 -4.09 -20.99 -24.08
N THR A 228 -4.78 -21.86 -23.36
CA THR A 228 -5.22 -23.19 -23.82
C THR A 228 -6.69 -23.25 -24.25
N ILE A 229 -7.42 -22.17 -24.10
CA ILE A 229 -8.84 -22.06 -24.44
C ILE A 229 -9.06 -21.00 -25.53
N ASP A 230 -10.21 -21.03 -26.18
CA ASP A 230 -10.56 -20.01 -27.17
C ASP A 230 -10.86 -18.66 -26.53
N ILE A 231 -10.80 -17.61 -27.35
CA ILE A 231 -10.89 -16.24 -26.86
C ILE A 231 -12.28 -15.89 -26.28
N ASP A 232 -13.35 -16.50 -26.79
CA ASP A 232 -14.68 -16.28 -26.26
C ASP A 232 -14.83 -16.94 -24.88
N ALA A 233 -14.18 -18.10 -24.67
CA ALA A 233 -14.11 -18.73 -23.37
C ALA A 233 -13.28 -17.89 -22.39
N VAL A 234 -12.18 -17.26 -22.85
CA VAL A 234 -11.43 -16.30 -22.03
C VAL A 234 -12.34 -15.15 -21.59
N ALA A 235 -13.05 -14.50 -22.51
CA ALA A 235 -13.97 -13.41 -22.16
C ALA A 235 -15.00 -13.87 -21.11
N LYS A 236 -15.51 -15.09 -21.25
CA LYS A 236 -16.48 -15.66 -20.32
C LYS A 236 -15.90 -15.88 -18.92
N GLN A 237 -14.66 -16.35 -18.79
CA GLN A 237 -13.97 -16.53 -17.50
C GLN A 237 -13.99 -15.25 -16.65
N PHE A 238 -13.75 -14.09 -17.26
CA PHE A 238 -13.71 -12.81 -16.56
C PHE A 238 -15.09 -12.18 -16.38
N SER A 239 -16.00 -12.32 -17.37
CA SER A 239 -17.36 -11.81 -17.21
C SER A 239 -18.13 -12.55 -16.12
N ASP A 240 -18.03 -13.87 -16.04
CA ASP A 240 -18.69 -14.65 -15.00
C ASP A 240 -18.15 -14.29 -13.60
N THR A 241 -16.84 -14.00 -13.49
CA THR A 241 -16.23 -13.54 -12.24
C THR A 241 -16.75 -12.15 -11.85
N ASP A 242 -16.84 -11.22 -12.80
CA ASP A 242 -17.40 -9.90 -12.56
C ASP A 242 -18.89 -9.97 -12.16
N ASP A 243 -19.66 -10.87 -12.75
CA ASP A 243 -21.06 -11.09 -12.37
C ASP A 243 -21.16 -11.61 -10.91
N ALA A 244 -20.28 -12.52 -10.51
CA ALA A 244 -20.23 -13.01 -9.13
C ALA A 244 -19.85 -11.89 -8.15
N LEU A 245 -18.85 -11.08 -8.49
CA LEU A 245 -18.43 -9.92 -7.69
C LEU A 245 -19.54 -8.88 -7.58
N MET A 246 -20.21 -8.56 -8.70
CA MET A 246 -21.35 -7.63 -8.71
C MET A 246 -22.47 -8.10 -7.78
N GLN A 247 -22.75 -9.41 -7.76
CA GLN A 247 -23.75 -9.98 -6.85
C GLN A 247 -23.32 -9.94 -5.39
N ALA A 248 -22.02 -10.18 -5.12
CA ALA A 248 -21.48 -10.26 -3.77
C ALA A 248 -21.30 -8.88 -3.11
N CYS A 249 -20.74 -7.90 -3.83
CA CYS A 249 -20.35 -6.61 -3.26
C CYS A 249 -20.81 -5.38 -4.05
N GLY A 250 -21.52 -5.55 -5.17
CA GLY A 250 -22.04 -4.43 -5.97
C GLY A 250 -20.98 -3.76 -6.86
N GLN A 251 -19.82 -4.36 -7.04
CA GLN A 251 -18.75 -3.86 -7.90
C GLN A 251 -18.15 -4.99 -8.73
N THR A 252 -17.58 -4.67 -9.89
CA THR A 252 -16.76 -5.59 -10.69
C THR A 252 -15.29 -5.42 -10.34
N SER A 253 -14.44 -6.34 -10.78
CA SER A 253 -13.00 -6.23 -10.61
C SER A 253 -12.42 -5.02 -11.38
N SER A 254 -11.52 -4.27 -10.74
CA SER A 254 -10.81 -3.14 -11.34
C SER A 254 -9.60 -3.58 -12.16
N VAL A 255 -9.00 -4.71 -11.78
CA VAL A 255 -7.75 -5.26 -12.29
C VAL A 255 -7.87 -6.76 -12.51
N ALA A 256 -6.94 -7.35 -13.25
CA ALA A 256 -6.90 -8.78 -13.52
C ALA A 256 -5.48 -9.35 -13.40
N ARG A 257 -5.40 -10.65 -13.14
CA ARG A 257 -4.17 -11.44 -13.20
C ARG A 257 -4.46 -12.75 -13.93
N ALA A 258 -3.62 -13.10 -14.89
CA ALA A 258 -3.76 -14.36 -15.61
C ALA A 258 -3.31 -15.52 -14.70
N PRO A 259 -4.11 -16.61 -14.61
CA PRO A 259 -3.65 -17.85 -14.00
C PRO A 259 -2.28 -18.29 -14.53
N TYR A 260 -1.41 -18.77 -13.64
CA TYR A 260 -0.02 -19.17 -13.94
C TYR A 260 0.87 -18.05 -14.48
N GLY A 261 0.41 -16.77 -14.44
CA GLY A 261 1.06 -15.68 -15.16
C GLY A 261 1.04 -15.82 -16.68
N ASP A 262 0.24 -16.75 -17.21
CA ASP A 262 0.27 -17.10 -18.63
C ASP A 262 -0.84 -16.36 -19.39
N GLY A 263 -0.42 -15.29 -20.07
CA GLY A 263 -1.28 -14.44 -20.86
C GLY A 263 -0.57 -13.89 -22.10
N ASN A 264 -1.34 -13.33 -23.02
CA ASN A 264 -0.84 -12.70 -24.23
C ASN A 264 -1.69 -11.47 -24.61
N THR A 265 -1.25 -10.74 -25.62
CA THR A 265 -1.88 -9.49 -26.07
C THR A 265 -3.36 -9.67 -26.43
N ASP A 266 -3.75 -10.79 -27.03
CA ASP A 266 -5.13 -11.05 -27.44
C ASP A 266 -6.02 -11.24 -26.21
N ILE A 267 -5.55 -11.98 -25.21
CA ILE A 267 -6.21 -12.17 -23.92
C ILE A 267 -6.39 -10.81 -23.22
N TYR A 268 -5.32 -10.01 -23.11
CA TYR A 268 -5.36 -8.72 -22.42
C TYR A 268 -6.32 -7.73 -23.10
N ASN A 269 -6.31 -7.68 -24.43
CA ASN A 269 -7.23 -6.84 -25.21
C ASN A 269 -8.68 -7.30 -25.06
N THR A 270 -8.93 -8.61 -25.01
CA THR A 270 -10.29 -9.16 -24.91
C THR A 270 -10.90 -8.88 -23.56
N VAL A 271 -10.16 -9.06 -22.48
CA VAL A 271 -10.64 -8.80 -21.11
C VAL A 271 -10.79 -7.31 -20.85
N ASN A 272 -10.00 -6.48 -21.51
CA ASN A 272 -10.03 -5.00 -21.43
C ASN A 272 -9.94 -4.46 -19.99
N LYS A 273 -9.10 -5.10 -19.17
CA LYS A 273 -8.71 -4.68 -17.83
C LYS A 273 -7.19 -4.56 -17.74
N PRO A 274 -6.65 -3.73 -16.84
CA PRO A 274 -5.22 -3.77 -16.53
C PRO A 274 -4.86 -5.13 -15.95
N PHE A 275 -3.84 -5.78 -16.55
CA PHE A 275 -3.28 -7.03 -16.02
C PHE A 275 -2.02 -6.73 -15.22
N PHE A 276 -1.96 -7.28 -14.03
CA PHE A 276 -0.82 -7.16 -13.14
C PHE A 276 -0.16 -8.50 -12.90
N MET A 277 1.15 -8.51 -12.99
CA MET A 277 2.01 -9.61 -12.60
C MET A 277 2.55 -9.35 -11.18
N TRP A 278 3.57 -10.06 -10.80
CA TRP A 278 4.31 -9.87 -9.56
C TRP A 278 5.79 -9.66 -9.86
N SER A 279 6.47 -8.90 -9.01
CA SER A 279 7.92 -8.72 -9.06
C SER A 279 8.63 -9.66 -8.09
N LEU A 280 7.94 -10.10 -7.05
CA LEU A 280 8.40 -11.07 -6.08
C LEU A 280 7.36 -12.18 -5.94
N ASP A 281 7.80 -13.43 -6.12
CA ASP A 281 7.03 -14.65 -5.85
C ASP A 281 7.57 -15.29 -4.57
N THR A 282 6.73 -15.44 -3.57
CA THR A 282 7.08 -16.11 -2.31
C THR A 282 7.18 -17.62 -2.47
N GLU A 283 6.63 -18.16 -3.57
CA GLU A 283 6.45 -19.60 -3.80
C GLU A 283 5.64 -20.31 -2.69
N ASP A 284 4.75 -19.59 -2.00
CA ASP A 284 3.90 -20.11 -0.92
C ASP A 284 3.08 -21.33 -1.35
N TRP A 285 2.59 -21.32 -2.60
CA TRP A 285 1.87 -22.43 -3.22
C TRP A 285 2.69 -23.74 -3.28
N LYS A 286 4.02 -23.66 -3.23
CA LYS A 286 4.96 -24.77 -3.35
C LYS A 286 5.60 -25.13 -2.03
N LEU A 287 6.03 -24.15 -1.27
CA LEU A 287 6.79 -24.32 -0.04
C LEU A 287 5.86 -24.61 1.15
N MET A 288 4.68 -23.99 1.19
CA MET A 288 3.71 -24.11 2.29
C MET A 288 4.36 -23.88 3.66
N ASP A 289 5.27 -22.94 3.72
CA ASP A 289 6.11 -22.63 4.89
C ASP A 289 6.12 -21.12 5.16
N ALA A 290 5.45 -20.69 6.21
CA ALA A 290 5.32 -19.29 6.56
C ALA A 290 6.66 -18.58 6.85
N ASP A 291 7.65 -19.30 7.39
CA ASP A 291 8.99 -18.74 7.61
C ASP A 291 9.72 -18.56 6.26
N GLY A 292 9.48 -19.45 5.31
CA GLY A 292 9.97 -19.33 3.92
C GLY A 292 9.40 -18.11 3.22
N ASP A 293 8.09 -17.92 3.28
CA ASP A 293 7.38 -16.78 2.69
C ASP A 293 7.85 -15.45 3.30
N TYR A 294 7.96 -15.39 4.63
CA TYR A 294 8.51 -14.24 5.35
C TYR A 294 9.93 -13.89 4.87
N ASN A 295 10.81 -14.90 4.80
CA ASN A 295 12.20 -14.69 4.39
C ASN A 295 12.32 -14.29 2.92
N ALA A 296 11.44 -14.78 2.04
CA ALA A 296 11.40 -14.39 0.64
C ALA A 296 11.16 -12.88 0.48
N VAL A 297 10.30 -12.30 1.31
CA VAL A 297 10.02 -10.85 1.29
C VAL A 297 11.13 -10.06 1.99
N MET A 298 11.57 -10.51 3.18
CA MET A 298 12.50 -9.74 4.01
C MET A 298 13.94 -9.67 3.47
N ASN A 299 14.30 -10.56 2.54
CA ASN A 299 15.64 -10.57 1.92
C ASN A 299 15.70 -9.80 0.60
N VAL A 300 14.60 -9.15 0.17
CA VAL A 300 14.56 -8.35 -1.06
C VAL A 300 14.88 -6.90 -0.72
N ASP A 301 15.65 -6.25 -1.58
CA ASP A 301 15.79 -4.80 -1.57
C ASP A 301 14.51 -4.18 -2.15
N LEU A 302 13.76 -3.47 -1.33
CA LEU A 302 12.49 -2.85 -1.69
C LEU A 302 12.68 -1.43 -2.27
N THR A 303 13.92 -1.00 -2.50
CA THR A 303 14.25 0.31 -3.07
C THR A 303 14.57 0.26 -4.55
N ASP A 304 14.63 -0.94 -5.16
CA ASP A 304 14.87 -1.18 -6.59
C ASP A 304 13.59 -1.07 -7.44
#